data_3804920eb9cfca0bc5ad8dd42e836e9c
#
_entry.id   3804920eb9cfca0bc5ad8dd42e836e9c
#
_cell.length_a   1.000
_cell.length_b   1.000
_cell.length_c   1.000
_cell.angle_alpha   90.00
_cell.angle_beta   90.00
_cell.angle_gamma   90.00
#
_symmetry.space_group_name_H-M   'P 1'
#
loop_
_entity.id
_entity.type
_entity.pdbx_description
1 polymer ?
#
loop_
_entity_poly.entity_id
_entity_poly.type
_entity_poly.pdbx_seq_one_letter_code
_entity_poly.pdbx_strand_id
1 'polypeptide(L)'
;PAGAAQLSGPGLRALFMQVYLVGGAVRDRLLGLPVRERDWVVVGSTPQALRAAGFRQADPKFPVFLHPQTGDEYALARTERKTGPGYKGFAFHASPDVSLEQDLQRRDLTINAMAEDADGALIDPYHGRDDLDNGLLRHVSPAFAEDPVRILRVARFAARYHHLGFSVADETMALMVDMVTAGEVNALVPERVWQEMQKALGERHPTAFIETLRECGALKRLLPELDRLWGVPQPEEHHPEVDTGIHT
;
A
#
# COMPACT_ATOMS: atom_id res chain seq x y z
N PRO A 1 2.52 27.61 -6.53
CA PRO A 1 1.89 27.67 -5.24
C PRO A 1 0.39 27.42 -5.46
N ALA A 2 -0.01 26.16 -5.50
CA ALA A 2 -1.41 25.75 -5.59
C ALA A 2 -1.84 25.33 -4.21
N GLY A 3 -2.68 26.17 -3.63
CA GLY A 3 -3.14 26.26 -2.27
C GLY A 3 -3.45 24.94 -1.58
N ALA A 4 -2.92 24.86 -0.38
CA ALA A 4 -3.57 24.13 0.69
C ALA A 4 -5.01 24.64 0.74
N ALA A 5 -5.99 23.76 0.46
CA ALA A 5 -7.37 24.09 0.63
C ALA A 5 -7.58 24.38 2.11
N GLN A 6 -7.52 25.65 2.48
CA GLN A 6 -7.97 26.12 3.79
C GLN A 6 -9.41 25.66 3.94
N LEU A 7 -9.65 24.64 4.75
CA LEU A 7 -10.95 24.32 5.29
C LEU A 7 -11.40 25.44 6.23
N SER A 8 -11.62 26.64 5.69
CA SER A 8 -12.08 27.83 6.37
C SER A 8 -13.58 27.97 6.26
N GLY A 9 -14.30 27.01 6.84
CA GLY A 9 -15.73 27.17 7.13
C GLY A 9 -15.96 27.29 8.63
N PRO A 10 -16.86 28.15 9.12
CA PRO A 10 -17.09 28.37 10.55
C PRO A 10 -17.58 27.13 11.33
N GLY A 11 -17.89 26.00 10.65
CA GLY A 11 -18.33 24.75 11.28
C GLY A 11 -17.23 23.75 11.65
N LEU A 12 -16.03 23.84 11.04
CA LEU A 12 -14.95 22.84 11.24
C LEU A 12 -13.99 23.18 12.40
N ARG A 13 -13.94 24.43 12.86
CA ARG A 13 -13.13 24.85 14.00
C ARG A 13 -13.64 24.38 15.37
N ALA A 14 -14.85 23.82 15.45
CA ALA A 14 -15.46 23.38 16.70
C ALA A 14 -15.17 21.90 17.06
N LEU A 15 -14.55 21.14 16.14
CA LEU A 15 -14.11 19.77 16.37
C LEU A 15 -12.58 19.76 16.42
N PHE A 16 -12.00 19.13 17.42
CA PHE A 16 -10.55 18.88 17.56
C PHE A 16 -10.06 17.88 16.48
N MET A 17 -10.46 18.11 15.25
CA MET A 17 -10.21 17.25 14.09
C MET A 17 -8.89 17.68 13.43
N GLN A 18 -7.95 16.75 13.33
CA GLN A 18 -6.71 16.93 12.59
C GLN A 18 -6.77 16.17 11.28
N VAL A 19 -6.31 16.79 10.20
CA VAL A 19 -6.34 16.21 8.85
C VAL A 19 -4.93 16.18 8.30
N TYR A 20 -4.55 15.03 7.77
CA TYR A 20 -3.22 14.76 7.23
C TYR A 20 -3.31 14.20 5.84
N LEU A 21 -2.51 14.72 4.91
CA LEU A 21 -2.23 14.05 3.64
C LEU A 21 -1.35 12.83 3.92
N VAL A 22 -1.65 11.67 3.32
CA VAL A 22 -0.94 10.43 3.69
C VAL A 22 -0.57 9.56 2.49
N GLY A 23 0.37 8.66 2.71
CA GLY A 23 0.63 7.53 1.82
C GLY A 23 1.21 7.92 0.47
N GLY A 24 0.56 7.44 -0.60
CA GLY A 24 1.06 7.58 -1.97
C GLY A 24 1.33 9.01 -2.41
N ALA A 25 0.50 9.96 -1.99
CA ALA A 25 0.65 11.36 -2.33
C ALA A 25 1.92 11.99 -1.73
N VAL A 26 2.20 11.68 -0.45
CA VAL A 26 3.42 12.16 0.24
C VAL A 26 4.65 11.54 -0.40
N ARG A 27 4.66 10.20 -0.57
CA ARG A 27 5.74 9.47 -1.21
C ARG A 27 6.04 10.01 -2.62
N ASP A 28 5.03 10.09 -3.49
CA ASP A 28 5.23 10.48 -4.89
C ASP A 28 5.73 11.92 -4.99
N ARG A 29 5.27 12.82 -4.11
CA ARG A 29 5.79 14.18 -4.03
C ARG A 29 7.27 14.22 -3.61
N LEU A 30 7.66 13.43 -2.62
CA LEU A 30 9.05 13.35 -2.15
C LEU A 30 9.98 12.76 -3.22
N LEU A 31 9.47 11.88 -4.09
CA LEU A 31 10.17 11.33 -5.25
C LEU A 31 10.17 12.29 -6.48
N GLY A 32 9.49 13.44 -6.40
CA GLY A 32 9.32 14.32 -7.54
C GLY A 32 8.42 13.75 -8.65
N LEU A 33 7.60 12.76 -8.33
CA LEU A 33 6.65 12.13 -9.24
C LEU A 33 5.30 12.86 -9.23
N PRO A 34 4.52 12.77 -10.33
CA PRO A 34 3.18 13.34 -10.36
C PRO A 34 2.25 12.69 -9.32
N VAL A 35 1.66 13.50 -8.46
CA VAL A 35 0.62 13.04 -7.51
C VAL A 35 -0.70 12.91 -8.26
N ARG A 36 -1.22 11.68 -8.37
CA ARG A 36 -2.47 11.38 -9.10
C ARG A 36 -3.69 11.35 -8.18
N GLU A 37 -3.53 10.82 -6.99
CA GLU A 37 -4.58 10.63 -5.99
C GLU A 37 -4.14 11.22 -4.66
N ARG A 38 -5.07 11.73 -3.88
CA ARG A 38 -4.80 12.31 -2.56
C ARG A 38 -5.69 11.63 -1.55
N ASP A 39 -5.04 10.92 -0.64
CA ASP A 39 -5.69 10.28 0.49
C ASP A 39 -5.45 11.10 1.74
N TRP A 40 -6.52 11.33 2.50
CA TRP A 40 -6.47 12.10 3.72
C TRP A 40 -6.85 11.22 4.91
N VAL A 41 -6.13 11.35 6.02
CA VAL A 41 -6.50 10.74 7.30
C VAL A 41 -7.02 11.82 8.24
N VAL A 42 -8.13 11.51 8.88
CA VAL A 42 -8.80 12.37 9.87
C VAL A 42 -8.65 11.75 11.24
N VAL A 43 -7.99 12.45 12.15
CA VAL A 43 -7.77 12.05 13.55
C VAL A 43 -8.70 12.87 14.44
N GLY A 44 -9.18 12.28 15.54
CA GLY A 44 -10.00 12.96 16.53
C GLY A 44 -11.45 13.22 16.10
N SER A 45 -11.97 12.45 15.13
CA SER A 45 -13.32 12.65 14.58
C SER A 45 -14.16 11.38 14.55
N THR A 46 -15.43 11.51 14.19
CA THR A 46 -16.41 10.43 14.10
C THR A 46 -17.10 10.44 12.74
N PRO A 47 -17.70 9.30 12.31
CA PRO A 47 -18.50 9.25 11.09
C PRO A 47 -19.66 10.28 11.09
N GLN A 48 -20.26 10.50 12.26
CA GLN A 48 -21.36 11.46 12.43
C GLN A 48 -20.88 12.89 12.21
N ALA A 49 -19.70 13.22 12.76
CA ALA A 49 -19.10 14.55 12.60
C ALA A 49 -18.76 14.86 11.14
N LEU A 50 -18.17 13.90 10.41
CA LEU A 50 -17.88 14.07 8.98
C LEU A 50 -19.16 14.24 8.15
N ARG A 51 -20.20 13.44 8.43
CA ARG A 51 -21.50 13.61 7.75
C ARG A 51 -22.12 14.98 8.05
N ALA A 52 -22.05 15.45 9.30
CA ALA A 52 -22.55 16.79 9.68
C ALA A 52 -21.75 17.91 8.97
N ALA A 53 -20.48 17.69 8.67
CA ALA A 53 -19.63 18.58 7.87
C ALA A 53 -19.87 18.47 6.35
N GLY A 54 -20.82 17.65 5.90
CA GLY A 54 -21.21 17.53 4.49
C GLY A 54 -20.45 16.46 3.71
N PHE A 55 -19.58 15.66 4.36
CA PHE A 55 -18.91 14.56 3.69
C PHE A 55 -19.86 13.39 3.43
N ARG A 56 -19.71 12.74 2.28
CA ARG A 56 -20.50 11.58 1.89
C ARG A 56 -19.71 10.30 2.09
N GLN A 57 -20.23 9.34 2.83
CA GLN A 57 -19.58 8.05 3.01
C GLN A 57 -19.46 7.31 1.68
N ALA A 58 -18.25 6.86 1.33
CA ALA A 58 -17.97 6.17 0.07
C ALA A 58 -18.41 4.70 0.13
N ASP A 59 -18.15 4.00 1.23
CA ASP A 59 -18.53 2.60 1.47
C ASP A 59 -19.12 2.47 2.88
N PRO A 60 -20.32 1.85 3.02
CA PRO A 60 -20.93 1.61 4.33
C PRO A 60 -20.07 0.77 5.30
N LYS A 61 -19.17 -0.08 4.77
CA LYS A 61 -18.33 -0.98 5.56
C LYS A 61 -17.03 -0.33 6.03
N PHE A 62 -16.59 0.74 5.35
CA PHE A 62 -15.33 1.40 5.65
C PHE A 62 -15.56 2.86 6.07
N PRO A 63 -14.82 3.37 7.05
CA PRO A 63 -14.91 4.76 7.49
C PRO A 63 -14.19 5.71 6.52
N VAL A 64 -14.53 5.61 5.22
CA VAL A 64 -14.00 6.44 4.13
C VAL A 64 -15.11 7.36 3.63
N PHE A 65 -14.78 8.62 3.46
CA PHE A 65 -15.70 9.70 3.11
C PHE A 65 -15.16 10.50 1.93
N LEU A 66 -16.03 10.99 1.08
CA LEU A 66 -15.68 11.86 -0.04
C LEU A 66 -15.94 13.31 0.35
N HIS A 67 -14.94 14.16 0.10
CA HIS A 67 -15.05 15.58 0.33
C HIS A 67 -16.09 16.20 -0.62
N PRO A 68 -17.02 17.04 -0.14
CA PRO A 68 -18.19 17.48 -0.94
C PRO A 68 -17.82 18.33 -2.15
N GLN A 69 -16.67 19.00 -2.17
CA GLN A 69 -16.26 19.89 -3.25
C GLN A 69 -15.17 19.28 -4.14
N THR A 70 -14.17 18.59 -3.56
CA THR A 70 -13.02 18.06 -4.31
C THR A 70 -13.21 16.62 -4.74
N GLY A 71 -14.04 15.84 -4.03
CA GLY A 71 -14.19 14.40 -4.23
C GLY A 71 -13.05 13.56 -3.66
N ASP A 72 -12.06 14.20 -3.04
CA ASP A 72 -10.93 13.49 -2.42
C ASP A 72 -11.41 12.56 -1.30
N GLU A 73 -10.68 11.46 -1.08
CA GLU A 73 -10.99 10.49 -0.03
C GLU A 73 -10.42 10.91 1.32
N TYR A 74 -11.30 10.90 2.33
CA TYR A 74 -10.99 11.18 3.72
C TYR A 74 -11.33 9.95 4.56
N ALA A 75 -10.34 9.27 5.10
CA ALA A 75 -10.51 8.12 5.97
C ALA A 75 -10.36 8.54 7.43
N LEU A 76 -11.26 8.08 8.31
CA LEU A 76 -11.01 8.20 9.74
C LEU A 76 -9.81 7.33 10.13
N ALA A 77 -8.95 7.87 10.99
CA ALA A 77 -7.86 7.10 11.59
C ALA A 77 -8.41 5.82 12.22
N ARG A 78 -7.78 4.69 11.93
CA ARG A 78 -8.26 3.39 12.37
C ARG A 78 -7.13 2.42 12.65
N THR A 79 -7.39 1.51 13.56
CA THR A 79 -6.61 0.29 13.70
C THR A 79 -7.33 -0.87 13.02
N GLU A 80 -6.57 -1.85 12.59
CA GLU A 80 -7.09 -3.10 12.00
C GLU A 80 -6.65 -4.24 12.90
N ARG A 81 -7.52 -5.22 13.09
CA ARG A 81 -7.22 -6.44 13.83
C ARG A 81 -7.71 -7.64 13.06
N LYS A 82 -6.82 -8.60 12.82
CA LYS A 82 -7.19 -9.90 12.23
C LYS A 82 -8.08 -10.67 13.22
N THR A 83 -9.28 -11.02 12.81
CA THR A 83 -10.26 -11.78 13.58
C THR A 83 -10.53 -13.16 12.98
N GLY A 84 -9.96 -13.44 11.79
CA GLY A 84 -10.12 -14.72 11.08
C GLY A 84 -9.28 -14.75 9.81
N PRO A 85 -9.28 -15.87 9.07
CA PRO A 85 -8.55 -16.01 7.83
C PRO A 85 -9.19 -15.20 6.69
N GLY A 86 -8.35 -14.70 5.77
CA GLY A 86 -8.75 -14.02 4.53
C GLY A 86 -9.33 -12.62 4.72
N TYR A 87 -9.80 -12.02 3.63
CA TYR A 87 -10.27 -10.63 3.54
C TYR A 87 -11.44 -10.26 4.48
N LYS A 88 -12.31 -11.20 4.80
CA LYS A 88 -13.45 -10.98 5.72
C LYS A 88 -13.06 -11.07 7.21
N GLY A 89 -11.83 -11.45 7.48
CA GLY A 89 -11.30 -11.67 8.83
C GLY A 89 -10.70 -10.43 9.47
N PHE A 90 -11.13 -9.21 9.12
CA PHE A 90 -10.65 -7.97 9.73
C PHE A 90 -11.78 -7.26 10.46
N ALA A 91 -11.49 -6.85 11.70
CA ALA A 91 -12.28 -5.86 12.42
C ALA A 91 -11.57 -4.52 12.36
N PHE A 92 -12.29 -3.51 11.90
CA PHE A 92 -11.81 -2.13 11.86
C PHE A 92 -12.31 -1.41 13.12
N HIS A 93 -11.39 -0.76 13.81
CA HIS A 93 -11.74 0.10 14.94
C HIS A 93 -11.36 1.54 14.57
N ALA A 94 -12.38 2.34 14.26
CA ALA A 94 -12.25 3.76 14.02
C ALA A 94 -12.87 4.50 15.21
N SER A 95 -12.06 5.16 16.00
CA SER A 95 -12.45 5.93 17.18
C SER A 95 -11.66 7.23 17.19
N PRO A 96 -12.19 8.32 17.77
CA PRO A 96 -11.42 9.55 17.97
C PRO A 96 -10.11 9.38 18.73
N ASP A 97 -9.97 8.30 19.50
CA ASP A 97 -8.77 7.99 20.29
C ASP A 97 -7.63 7.37 19.45
N VAL A 98 -7.92 6.94 18.21
CA VAL A 98 -6.89 6.38 17.34
C VAL A 98 -5.98 7.49 16.83
N SER A 99 -4.69 7.37 17.14
CA SER A 99 -3.69 8.35 16.73
C SER A 99 -3.30 8.19 15.25
N LEU A 100 -2.69 9.22 14.67
CA LEU A 100 -2.09 9.16 13.34
C LEU A 100 -1.05 8.05 13.26
N GLU A 101 -0.19 7.94 14.26
CA GLU A 101 0.87 6.93 14.31
C GLU A 101 0.31 5.49 14.26
N GLN A 102 -0.78 5.22 15.00
CA GLN A 102 -1.46 3.93 14.95
C GLN A 102 -2.06 3.63 13.57
N ASP A 103 -2.59 4.63 12.87
CA ASP A 103 -3.07 4.45 11.49
C ASP A 103 -1.92 4.19 10.53
N LEU A 104 -0.79 4.87 10.68
CA LEU A 104 0.38 4.66 9.84
C LEU A 104 1.02 3.29 10.10
N GLN A 105 1.03 2.80 11.35
CA GLN A 105 1.61 1.51 11.74
C GLN A 105 1.01 0.30 11.02
N ARG A 106 -0.29 0.35 10.72
CA ARG A 106 -0.98 -0.76 10.04
C ARG A 106 -0.76 -0.81 8.53
N ARG A 107 -0.07 0.18 7.95
CA ARG A 107 0.19 0.24 6.50
C ARG A 107 1.19 -0.82 6.05
N ASP A 108 1.29 -1.00 4.74
CA ASP A 108 2.15 -2.03 4.14
C ASP A 108 3.64 -1.68 4.22
N LEU A 109 4.04 -0.54 3.67
CA LEU A 109 5.44 -0.13 3.54
C LEU A 109 5.70 1.19 4.26
N THR A 110 6.90 1.37 4.79
CA THR A 110 7.36 2.61 5.45
C THR A 110 7.21 3.82 4.55
N ILE A 111 7.56 3.69 3.27
CA ILE A 111 7.39 4.74 2.26
C ILE A 111 5.93 5.16 2.01
N ASN A 112 4.96 4.36 2.44
CA ASN A 112 3.52 4.64 2.41
C ASN A 112 2.97 5.02 3.80
N ALA A 113 3.81 5.00 4.83
CA ALA A 113 3.46 5.30 6.23
C ALA A 113 3.97 6.67 6.68
N MET A 114 4.05 7.60 5.75
CA MET A 114 4.36 9.00 5.97
C MET A 114 3.09 9.84 5.86
N ALA A 115 3.05 10.93 6.59
CA ALA A 115 1.96 11.90 6.58
C ALA A 115 2.52 13.33 6.46
N GLU A 116 1.65 14.25 6.08
CA GLU A 116 1.94 15.67 6.01
C GLU A 116 0.79 16.44 6.63
N ASP A 117 1.11 17.36 7.50
CA ASP A 117 0.11 18.22 8.13
C ASP A 117 -0.34 19.39 7.23
N ALA A 118 -1.22 20.24 7.76
CA ALA A 118 -1.76 21.38 7.03
C ALA A 118 -0.70 22.45 6.68
N ASP A 119 0.40 22.49 7.42
CA ASP A 119 1.52 23.43 7.21
C ASP A 119 2.58 22.83 6.27
N GLY A 120 2.40 21.59 5.84
CA GLY A 120 3.31 20.86 4.97
C GLY A 120 4.48 20.20 5.70
N ALA A 121 4.42 20.11 7.03
CA ALA A 121 5.45 19.43 7.79
C ALA A 121 5.30 17.92 7.67
N LEU A 122 6.41 17.24 7.36
CA LEU A 122 6.46 15.78 7.26
C LEU A 122 6.40 15.13 8.65
N ILE A 123 5.51 14.14 8.79
CA ILE A 123 5.36 13.29 9.96
C ILE A 123 5.72 11.87 9.54
N ASP A 124 6.85 11.36 10.02
CA ASP A 124 7.44 10.09 9.60
C ASP A 124 7.91 9.24 10.78
N PRO A 125 6.98 8.64 11.53
CA PRO A 125 7.32 7.85 12.72
C PRO A 125 8.01 6.52 12.41
N TYR A 126 7.99 6.07 11.15
CA TYR A 126 8.51 4.75 10.73
C TYR A 126 9.68 4.84 9.75
N HIS A 127 10.34 6.01 9.66
CA HIS A 127 11.54 6.22 8.84
C HIS A 127 11.35 5.95 7.35
N GLY A 128 10.13 6.21 6.85
CA GLY A 128 9.80 6.04 5.43
C GLY A 128 10.62 6.94 4.52
N ARG A 129 11.05 8.11 5.00
CA ARG A 129 11.93 9.03 4.27
C ARG A 129 13.30 8.42 4.05
N ASP A 130 13.89 7.81 5.08
CA ASP A 130 15.19 7.17 4.98
C ASP A 130 15.14 6.00 4.00
N ASP A 131 14.08 5.17 4.07
CA ASP A 131 13.89 4.07 3.13
C ASP A 131 13.64 4.56 1.69
N LEU A 132 12.95 5.70 1.53
CA LEU A 132 12.73 6.31 0.23
C LEU A 132 14.05 6.78 -0.40
N ASP A 133 14.90 7.44 0.39
CA ASP A 133 16.20 7.94 -0.06
C ASP A 133 17.20 6.80 -0.36
N ASN A 134 17.06 5.66 0.32
CA ASN A 134 17.86 4.46 0.10
C ASN A 134 17.26 3.47 -0.93
N GLY A 135 16.09 3.76 -1.49
CA GLY A 135 15.44 2.89 -2.46
C GLY A 135 14.98 1.56 -1.86
N LEU A 136 14.45 1.54 -0.63
CA LEU A 136 14.05 0.33 0.06
C LEU A 136 12.54 0.19 0.18
N LEU A 137 12.04 -1.02 -0.10
CA LEU A 137 10.67 -1.44 0.15
C LEU A 137 10.62 -2.23 1.46
N ARG A 138 10.45 -1.52 2.57
CA ARG A 138 10.44 -2.09 3.93
C ARG A 138 9.03 -2.10 4.50
N HIS A 139 8.61 -3.21 5.12
CA HIS A 139 7.35 -3.29 5.85
C HIS A 139 7.38 -2.42 7.12
N VAL A 140 6.22 -1.86 7.49
CA VAL A 140 6.14 -0.93 8.63
C VAL A 140 6.26 -1.66 9.97
N SER A 141 5.59 -2.80 10.10
CA SER A 141 5.45 -3.51 11.38
C SER A 141 5.07 -4.97 11.15
N PRO A 142 5.09 -5.84 12.19
CA PRO A 142 4.60 -7.21 12.11
C PRO A 142 3.14 -7.34 11.64
N ALA A 143 2.33 -6.28 11.75
CA ALA A 143 0.97 -6.24 11.20
C ALA A 143 0.95 -6.43 9.67
N PHE A 144 2.09 -6.33 8.98
CA PHE A 144 2.23 -6.68 7.57
C PHE A 144 1.73 -8.10 7.28
N ALA A 145 2.01 -9.05 8.16
CA ALA A 145 1.61 -10.46 8.01
C ALA A 145 0.10 -10.69 8.15
N GLU A 146 -0.67 -9.72 8.59
CA GLU A 146 -2.12 -9.86 8.74
C GLU A 146 -2.86 -9.98 7.40
N ASP A 147 -2.36 -9.35 6.33
CA ASP A 147 -2.97 -9.39 5.00
C ASP A 147 -1.99 -9.88 3.92
N PRO A 148 -2.12 -11.13 3.44
CA PRO A 148 -1.21 -11.70 2.45
C PRO A 148 -1.21 -10.97 1.10
N VAL A 149 -2.20 -10.12 0.79
CA VAL A 149 -2.16 -9.29 -0.42
C VAL A 149 -0.99 -8.30 -0.40
N ARG A 150 -0.46 -7.99 0.77
CA ARG A 150 0.70 -7.09 0.90
C ARG A 150 1.93 -7.64 0.21
N ILE A 151 2.08 -8.97 0.10
CA ILE A 151 3.13 -9.61 -0.72
C ILE A 151 3.02 -9.15 -2.19
N LEU A 152 1.81 -9.23 -2.76
CA LEU A 152 1.57 -8.79 -4.13
C LEU A 152 1.78 -7.27 -4.29
N ARG A 153 1.41 -6.49 -3.28
CA ARG A 153 1.62 -5.05 -3.27
C ARG A 153 3.10 -4.68 -3.26
N VAL A 154 3.92 -5.36 -2.43
CA VAL A 154 5.39 -5.18 -2.43
C VAL A 154 5.97 -5.51 -3.80
N ALA A 155 5.60 -6.66 -4.37
CA ALA A 155 6.05 -7.04 -5.71
C ALA A 155 5.65 -6.01 -6.78
N ARG A 156 4.44 -5.44 -6.70
CA ARG A 156 4.00 -4.37 -7.59
C ARG A 156 4.79 -3.08 -7.39
N PHE A 157 5.12 -2.72 -6.16
CA PHE A 157 5.97 -1.56 -5.90
C PHE A 157 7.42 -1.80 -6.38
N ALA A 158 7.93 -3.03 -6.30
CA ALA A 158 9.20 -3.40 -6.92
C ALA A 158 9.15 -3.14 -8.44
N ALA A 159 8.10 -3.57 -9.14
CA ALA A 159 7.91 -3.29 -10.56
C ALA A 159 7.81 -1.78 -10.86
N ARG A 160 7.06 -1.05 -10.03
CA ARG A 160 6.82 0.39 -10.21
C ARG A 160 8.09 1.22 -10.06
N TYR A 161 8.91 0.91 -9.05
CA TYR A 161 10.08 1.71 -8.69
C TYR A 161 11.41 1.09 -9.09
N HIS A 162 11.39 -0.05 -9.82
CA HIS A 162 12.59 -0.70 -10.32
C HIS A 162 13.55 0.28 -11.03
N HIS A 163 13.01 1.13 -11.90
CA HIS A 163 13.79 2.11 -12.64
C HIS A 163 14.40 3.22 -11.77
N LEU A 164 13.99 3.35 -10.52
CA LEU A 164 14.56 4.25 -9.51
C LEU A 164 15.56 3.53 -8.59
N GLY A 165 15.85 2.24 -8.84
CA GLY A 165 16.79 1.45 -8.06
C GLY A 165 16.24 0.89 -6.76
N PHE A 166 14.91 0.83 -6.60
CA PHE A 166 14.31 0.24 -5.41
C PHE A 166 14.44 -1.28 -5.37
N SER A 167 14.71 -1.81 -4.17
CA SER A 167 14.73 -3.23 -3.85
C SER A 167 13.91 -3.52 -2.60
N VAL A 168 13.50 -4.78 -2.45
CA VAL A 168 12.83 -5.23 -1.21
C VAL A 168 13.89 -5.38 -0.12
N ALA A 169 13.63 -4.82 1.06
CA ALA A 169 14.52 -4.97 2.21
C ALA A 169 14.59 -6.44 2.66
N ASP A 170 15.77 -6.92 3.06
CA ASP A 170 16.02 -8.33 3.40
C ASP A 170 15.04 -8.89 4.45
N GLU A 171 14.76 -8.11 5.49
CA GLU A 171 13.79 -8.49 6.53
C GLU A 171 12.35 -8.55 6.02
N THR A 172 12.01 -7.76 5.00
CA THR A 172 10.68 -7.80 4.37
C THR A 172 10.58 -9.02 3.47
N MET A 173 11.62 -9.33 2.71
CA MET A 173 11.70 -10.56 1.93
C MET A 173 11.60 -11.80 2.82
N ALA A 174 12.35 -11.83 3.93
CA ALA A 174 12.27 -12.91 4.91
C ALA A 174 10.85 -13.09 5.46
N LEU A 175 10.19 -12.00 5.86
CA LEU A 175 8.79 -12.04 6.34
C LEU A 175 7.83 -12.56 5.25
N MET A 176 8.01 -12.15 4.00
CA MET A 176 7.20 -12.64 2.88
C MET A 176 7.39 -14.15 2.66
N VAL A 177 8.62 -14.66 2.74
CA VAL A 177 8.94 -16.10 2.68
C VAL A 177 8.24 -16.87 3.80
N ASP A 178 8.30 -16.35 5.03
CA ASP A 178 7.64 -16.95 6.19
C ASP A 178 6.12 -17.02 6.00
N MET A 179 5.50 -15.95 5.52
CA MET A 179 4.06 -15.92 5.21
C MET A 179 3.67 -16.94 4.12
N VAL A 180 4.47 -17.06 3.07
CA VAL A 180 4.24 -18.05 2.00
C VAL A 180 4.40 -19.47 2.53
N THR A 181 5.41 -19.72 3.35
CA THR A 181 5.68 -21.03 3.97
C THR A 181 4.55 -21.43 4.93
N ALA A 182 4.04 -20.48 5.70
CA ALA A 182 2.88 -20.67 6.57
C ALA A 182 1.56 -20.89 5.79
N GLY A 183 1.57 -20.70 4.46
CA GLY A 183 0.40 -20.90 3.62
C GLY A 183 -0.61 -19.75 3.60
N GLU A 184 -0.25 -18.57 4.11
CA GLU A 184 -1.13 -17.39 4.17
C GLU A 184 -1.63 -16.97 2.77
N VAL A 185 -0.82 -17.14 1.74
CA VAL A 185 -1.19 -16.82 0.34
C VAL A 185 -2.32 -17.69 -0.20
N ASN A 186 -2.57 -18.87 0.37
CA ASN A 186 -3.66 -19.75 -0.03
C ASN A 186 -5.05 -19.17 0.32
N ALA A 187 -5.10 -18.20 1.23
CA ALA A 187 -6.32 -17.48 1.62
C ALA A 187 -6.66 -16.29 0.71
N LEU A 188 -5.79 -16.00 -0.26
CA LEU A 188 -6.03 -14.93 -1.24
C LEU A 188 -7.16 -15.29 -2.18
N VAL A 189 -8.09 -14.35 -2.37
CA VAL A 189 -9.14 -14.49 -3.37
C VAL A 189 -8.64 -14.07 -4.76
N PRO A 190 -9.02 -14.78 -5.83
CA PRO A 190 -8.51 -14.54 -7.18
C PRO A 190 -8.65 -13.11 -7.65
N GLU A 191 -9.72 -12.42 -7.28
CA GLU A 191 -9.99 -11.05 -7.67
C GLU A 191 -8.94 -10.07 -7.13
N ARG A 192 -8.47 -10.27 -5.89
CA ARG A 192 -7.42 -9.42 -5.28
C ARG A 192 -6.07 -9.70 -5.94
N VAL A 193 -5.77 -10.97 -6.22
CA VAL A 193 -4.56 -11.36 -6.95
C VAL A 193 -4.55 -10.71 -8.33
N TRP A 194 -5.66 -10.82 -9.06
CA TRP A 194 -5.80 -10.26 -10.39
C TRP A 194 -5.66 -8.73 -10.40
N GLN A 195 -6.27 -8.04 -9.44
CA GLN A 195 -6.16 -6.57 -9.34
C GLN A 195 -4.73 -6.08 -9.17
N GLU A 196 -3.94 -6.72 -8.29
CA GLU A 196 -2.54 -6.33 -8.10
C GLU A 196 -1.69 -6.72 -9.31
N MET A 197 -1.95 -7.88 -9.92
CA MET A 197 -1.27 -8.35 -11.14
C MET A 197 -1.54 -7.42 -12.32
N GLN A 198 -2.80 -7.03 -12.57
CA GLN A 198 -3.14 -6.09 -13.64
C GLN A 198 -2.40 -4.76 -13.50
N LYS A 199 -2.34 -4.23 -12.26
CA LYS A 199 -1.60 -2.99 -11.99
C LYS A 199 -0.11 -3.17 -12.23
N ALA A 200 0.46 -4.31 -11.81
CA ALA A 200 1.88 -4.60 -11.97
C ALA A 200 2.28 -4.78 -13.43
N LEU A 201 1.44 -5.47 -14.22
CA LEU A 201 1.66 -5.63 -15.68
C LEU A 201 1.55 -4.31 -16.45
N GLY A 202 0.87 -3.31 -15.90
CA GLY A 202 0.82 -1.96 -16.44
C GLY A 202 2.00 -1.06 -16.03
N GLU A 203 2.90 -1.51 -15.17
CA GLU A 203 4.08 -0.77 -14.76
C GLU A 203 5.22 -0.87 -15.79
N ARG A 204 6.21 -0.01 -15.64
CA ARG A 204 7.33 0.07 -16.60
C ARG A 204 8.23 -1.17 -16.61
N HIS A 205 8.34 -1.87 -15.49
CA HIS A 205 9.17 -3.06 -15.31
C HIS A 205 8.37 -4.22 -14.70
N PRO A 206 7.42 -4.80 -15.44
CA PRO A 206 6.54 -5.85 -14.90
C PRO A 206 7.28 -7.13 -14.50
N THR A 207 8.44 -7.40 -15.09
CA THR A 207 9.30 -8.55 -14.74
C THR A 207 9.69 -8.55 -13.26
N ALA A 208 9.98 -7.39 -12.68
CA ALA A 208 10.33 -7.28 -11.27
C ALA A 208 9.19 -7.73 -10.32
N PHE A 209 7.92 -7.65 -10.76
CA PHE A 209 6.79 -8.22 -10.03
C PHE A 209 6.90 -9.75 -9.96
N ILE A 210 7.16 -10.39 -11.10
CA ILE A 210 7.27 -11.85 -11.21
C ILE A 210 8.49 -12.35 -10.44
N GLU A 211 9.64 -11.68 -10.60
CA GLU A 211 10.89 -12.00 -9.89
C GLU A 211 10.73 -11.94 -8.38
N THR A 212 10.12 -10.87 -7.86
CA THR A 212 9.85 -10.72 -6.41
C THR A 212 8.93 -11.82 -5.89
N LEU A 213 7.85 -12.15 -6.62
CA LEU A 213 6.96 -13.25 -6.24
C LEU A 213 7.65 -14.60 -6.29
N ARG A 214 8.58 -14.80 -7.24
CA ARG A 214 9.35 -16.02 -7.34
C ARG A 214 10.35 -16.14 -6.19
N GLU A 215 11.05 -15.08 -5.88
CA GLU A 215 12.04 -15.01 -4.80
C GLU A 215 11.42 -15.37 -3.44
N CYS A 216 10.25 -14.82 -3.10
CA CYS A 216 9.56 -15.18 -1.86
C CYS A 216 8.77 -16.51 -1.93
N GLY A 217 8.75 -17.19 -3.10
CA GLY A 217 8.03 -18.45 -3.31
C GLY A 217 6.53 -18.32 -3.54
N ALA A 218 5.99 -17.09 -3.59
CA ALA A 218 4.56 -16.85 -3.83
C ALA A 218 4.14 -17.21 -5.25
N LEU A 219 5.03 -17.02 -6.25
CA LEU A 219 4.75 -17.37 -7.65
C LEU A 219 4.33 -18.83 -7.80
N LYS A 220 5.10 -19.73 -7.18
CA LYS A 220 4.83 -21.18 -7.19
C LYS A 220 3.47 -21.55 -6.60
N ARG A 221 2.96 -20.75 -5.66
CA ARG A 221 1.67 -20.98 -5.01
C ARG A 221 0.51 -20.41 -5.80
N LEU A 222 0.70 -19.23 -6.39
CA LEU A 222 -0.36 -18.47 -7.04
C LEU A 222 -0.46 -18.77 -8.54
N LEU A 223 0.67 -18.98 -9.21
CA LEU A 223 0.79 -19.19 -10.66
C LEU A 223 1.81 -20.29 -10.96
N PRO A 224 1.54 -21.54 -10.53
CA PRO A 224 2.50 -22.65 -10.66
C PRO A 224 2.88 -22.97 -12.11
N GLU A 225 1.98 -22.68 -13.06
CA GLU A 225 2.25 -22.87 -14.49
C GLU A 225 3.34 -21.90 -14.97
N LEU A 226 3.29 -20.65 -14.50
CA LEU A 226 4.30 -19.64 -14.82
C LEU A 226 5.64 -19.96 -14.13
N ASP A 227 5.61 -20.35 -12.85
CA ASP A 227 6.83 -20.72 -12.10
C ASP A 227 7.60 -21.88 -12.74
N ARG A 228 6.90 -22.82 -13.39
CA ARG A 228 7.49 -23.98 -14.07
C ARG A 228 8.22 -23.65 -15.37
N LEU A 229 8.11 -22.44 -15.90
CA LEU A 229 8.81 -22.05 -17.13
C LEU A 229 10.31 -21.87 -16.89
N TRP A 230 10.73 -21.59 -15.65
CA TRP A 230 12.15 -21.53 -15.29
C TRP A 230 12.79 -22.93 -15.30
N GLY A 231 13.96 -23.03 -15.90
CA GLY A 231 14.66 -24.31 -16.10
C GLY A 231 14.18 -25.09 -17.32
N VAL A 232 13.26 -24.54 -18.12
CA VAL A 232 12.84 -25.15 -19.40
C VAL A 232 13.78 -24.65 -20.51
N PRO A 233 14.64 -25.52 -21.08
CA PRO A 233 15.63 -25.11 -22.06
C PRO A 233 15.00 -24.69 -23.39
N GLN A 234 15.59 -23.65 -24.00
CA GLN A 234 15.26 -23.16 -25.32
C GLN A 234 16.48 -23.29 -26.25
N PRO A 235 16.28 -23.46 -27.58
CA PRO A 235 17.37 -23.45 -28.54
C PRO A 235 18.08 -22.10 -28.57
N GLU A 236 19.40 -22.09 -28.34
CA GLU A 236 20.25 -20.89 -28.31
C GLU A 236 20.17 -20.06 -29.59
N GLU A 237 19.96 -20.72 -30.75
CA GLU A 237 19.82 -20.05 -32.05
C GLU A 237 18.67 -19.04 -32.10
N HIS A 238 17.60 -19.27 -31.29
CA HIS A 238 16.40 -18.45 -31.31
C HIS A 238 16.22 -17.69 -30.00
N HIS A 239 16.80 -18.19 -28.92
CA HIS A 239 16.62 -17.70 -27.54
C HIS A 239 18.00 -17.69 -26.84
N PRO A 240 18.78 -16.58 -26.96
CA PRO A 240 20.12 -16.49 -26.35
C PRO A 240 20.13 -16.68 -24.83
N GLU A 241 19.02 -16.38 -24.15
CA GLU A 241 18.80 -16.60 -22.72
C GLU A 241 18.67 -18.09 -22.32
N VAL A 242 18.44 -18.98 -23.30
CA VAL A 242 18.39 -20.45 -23.17
C VAL A 242 17.35 -20.96 -22.16
N ASP A 243 16.53 -20.11 -21.58
CA ASP A 243 15.53 -20.46 -20.55
C ASP A 243 14.21 -19.76 -20.80
N THR A 244 13.11 -20.55 -20.86
CA THR A 244 11.77 -20.03 -21.14
C THR A 244 11.30 -19.03 -20.10
N GLY A 245 11.59 -19.27 -18.81
CA GLY A 245 11.19 -18.38 -17.73
C GLY A 245 11.91 -17.04 -17.76
N ILE A 246 13.16 -17.02 -18.21
CA ILE A 246 13.93 -15.77 -18.38
C ILE A 246 13.41 -15.00 -19.60
N HIS A 247 12.95 -15.71 -20.64
CA HIS A 247 12.37 -15.10 -21.83
C HIS A 247 10.99 -14.47 -21.58
N THR A 248 10.24 -14.94 -20.59
CA THR A 248 8.88 -14.46 -20.27
C THR A 248 8.86 -13.14 -19.57
#